data_c0790902c834d23231cbad478f6007da
#
_entry.id   c0790902c834d23231cbad478f6007da
#
_cell.length_a   1.000
_cell.length_b   1.000
_cell.length_c   1.000
_cell.angle_alpha   90.00
_cell.angle_beta   90.00
_cell.angle_gamma   90.00
#
_symmetry.space_group_name_H-M   'P 1'
#
loop_
_entity.id
_entity.type
_entity.pdbx_description
1 polymer ?
#
loop_
_entity_poly.entity_id
_entity_poly.type
_entity_poly.pdbx_seq_one_letter_code
_entity_poly.pdbx_strand_id
1 'polypeptide(L)'
;MKRFFVTNLFFLLALNILIKSFWILGIDREVQNALSADVYGMYYALFNFTYLFNIILDFGITNYNNRTIAQHTQLLKKYFARIVPLKFALAAIYFIIILIAGAFLGYSSYQIKLLSWMCVTQVLQSFISYLRSKITSLMLFKTDSVISVLDRSLLIVFCGIFL
;
A
#
# COMPACT_ATOMS: atom_id res chain seq x y z
N MET A 1 -0.40 -33.17 -1.52
CA MET A 1 -0.61 -31.81 -0.98
C MET A 1 0.60 -30.89 -1.11
N LYS A 2 1.82 -31.28 -0.72
CA LYS A 2 3.02 -30.41 -0.82
C LYS A 2 3.36 -29.95 -2.25
N ARG A 3 3.31 -30.81 -3.26
CA ARG A 3 3.60 -30.43 -4.67
C ARG A 3 2.62 -29.39 -5.21
N PHE A 4 1.32 -29.56 -4.97
CA PHE A 4 0.29 -28.62 -5.41
C PHE A 4 0.46 -27.23 -4.75
N PHE A 5 0.81 -27.20 -3.48
CA PHE A 5 1.11 -25.95 -2.76
C PHE A 5 2.34 -25.26 -3.35
N VAL A 6 3.44 -25.98 -3.57
CA VAL A 6 4.68 -25.42 -4.12
C VAL A 6 4.47 -24.90 -5.54
N THR A 7 3.73 -25.62 -6.39
CA THR A 7 3.43 -25.17 -7.76
C THR A 7 2.60 -23.89 -7.78
N ASN A 8 1.57 -23.81 -6.93
CA ASN A 8 0.76 -22.60 -6.82
C ASN A 8 1.56 -21.42 -6.27
N LEU A 9 2.44 -21.64 -5.29
CA LEU A 9 3.32 -20.62 -4.75
C LEU A 9 4.30 -20.09 -5.81
N PHE A 10 4.92 -21.02 -6.57
CA PHE A 10 5.83 -20.65 -7.65
C PHE A 10 5.13 -19.84 -8.75
N PHE A 11 3.95 -20.29 -9.16
CA PHE A 11 3.14 -19.57 -10.16
C PHE A 11 2.78 -18.15 -9.69
N LEU A 12 2.39 -17.99 -8.43
CA LEU A 12 2.10 -16.68 -7.84
C LEU A 12 3.33 -15.78 -7.77
N LEU A 13 4.49 -16.32 -7.41
CA LEU A 13 5.75 -15.59 -7.41
C LEU A 13 6.14 -15.16 -8.82
N ALA A 14 6.04 -16.05 -9.80
CA ALA A 14 6.34 -15.74 -11.19
C ALA A 14 5.44 -14.65 -11.75
N LEU A 15 4.13 -14.73 -11.52
CA LEU A 15 3.17 -13.69 -11.91
C LEU A 15 3.49 -12.34 -11.27
N ASN A 16 3.79 -12.33 -9.96
CA ASN A 16 4.14 -11.08 -9.27
C ASN A 16 5.43 -10.45 -9.81
N ILE A 17 6.44 -11.27 -10.13
CA ILE A 17 7.69 -10.79 -10.72
C ILE A 17 7.42 -10.21 -12.11
N LEU A 18 6.69 -10.92 -12.97
CA LEU A 18 6.35 -10.44 -14.33
C LEU A 18 5.60 -9.12 -14.30
N ILE A 19 4.55 -9.03 -13.48
CA ILE A 19 3.73 -7.82 -13.37
C ILE A 19 4.54 -6.64 -12.81
N LYS A 20 5.39 -6.88 -11.79
CA LYS A 20 6.27 -5.83 -11.24
C LYS A 20 7.30 -5.36 -12.26
N SER A 21 7.91 -6.29 -13.00
CA SER A 21 8.89 -5.93 -14.04
C SER A 21 8.23 -5.12 -15.14
N PHE A 22 7.04 -5.50 -15.58
CA PHE A 22 6.27 -4.73 -16.56
C PHE A 22 5.91 -3.33 -16.07
N TRP A 23 5.54 -3.20 -14.78
CA TRP A 23 5.27 -1.91 -14.16
C TRP A 23 6.52 -1.00 -14.16
N ILE A 24 7.65 -1.52 -13.67
CA ILE A 24 8.88 -0.72 -13.51
C ILE A 24 9.49 -0.35 -14.88
N LEU A 25 9.58 -1.31 -15.79
CA LEU A 25 10.25 -1.12 -17.08
C LEU A 25 9.36 -0.45 -18.15
N GLY A 26 8.05 -0.68 -18.06
CA GLY A 26 7.08 -0.10 -18.98
C GLY A 26 6.58 1.26 -18.47
N ILE A 27 5.74 1.25 -17.44
CA ILE A 27 4.95 2.42 -17.04
C ILE A 27 5.80 3.45 -16.30
N ASP A 28 6.56 3.03 -15.29
CA ASP A 28 7.35 3.94 -14.46
C ASP A 28 8.41 4.68 -15.30
N ARG A 29 9.03 3.97 -16.25
CA ARG A 29 9.97 4.56 -17.20
C ARG A 29 9.31 5.58 -18.14
N GLU A 30 8.12 5.28 -18.68
CA GLU A 30 7.40 6.24 -19.54
C GLU A 30 6.98 7.48 -18.75
N VAL A 31 6.54 7.32 -17.51
CA VAL A 31 6.25 8.46 -16.62
C VAL A 31 7.49 9.30 -16.35
N GLN A 32 8.67 8.66 -16.14
CA GLN A 32 9.93 9.37 -15.97
C GLN A 32 10.33 10.16 -17.23
N ASN A 33 10.10 9.60 -18.41
CA ASN A 33 10.42 10.25 -19.68
C ASN A 33 9.45 11.39 -20.02
N ALA A 34 8.18 11.26 -19.62
CA ALA A 34 7.15 12.28 -19.86
C ALA A 34 7.26 13.47 -18.91
N LEU A 35 7.78 13.27 -17.70
CA LEU A 35 8.01 14.31 -16.70
C LEU A 35 9.48 14.80 -16.79
N SER A 36 9.71 16.08 -16.49
CA SER A 36 11.09 16.55 -16.31
C SER A 36 11.73 15.88 -15.09
N ALA A 37 13.05 15.71 -15.12
CA ALA A 37 13.82 15.08 -14.04
C ALA A 37 13.55 15.76 -12.67
N ASP A 38 13.39 17.09 -12.67
CA ASP A 38 13.13 17.87 -11.46
C ASP A 38 11.76 17.55 -10.87
N VAL A 39 10.72 17.47 -11.72
CA VAL A 39 9.33 17.17 -11.28
C VAL A 39 9.23 15.73 -10.75
N TYR A 40 9.83 14.78 -11.47
CA TYR A 40 9.86 13.40 -11.02
C TYR A 40 10.68 13.22 -9.74
N GLY A 41 11.84 13.88 -9.64
CA GLY A 41 12.68 13.87 -8.44
C GLY A 41 11.95 14.43 -7.21
N MET A 42 11.23 15.54 -7.38
CA MET A 42 10.41 16.12 -6.33
C MET A 42 9.28 15.17 -5.90
N TYR A 43 8.57 14.57 -6.84
CA TYR A 43 7.54 13.56 -6.56
C TYR A 43 8.11 12.41 -5.73
N TYR A 44 9.24 11.87 -6.16
CA TYR A 44 9.88 10.72 -5.51
C TYR A 44 10.40 11.06 -4.11
N ALA A 45 10.94 12.26 -3.92
CA ALA A 45 11.38 12.75 -2.61
C ALA A 45 10.21 12.86 -1.63
N LEU A 46 9.08 13.47 -2.05
CA LEU A 46 7.87 13.59 -1.23
C LEU A 46 7.25 12.22 -0.94
N PHE A 47 7.25 11.31 -1.91
CA PHE A 47 6.77 9.93 -1.72
C PHE A 47 7.60 9.19 -0.67
N ASN A 48 8.92 9.23 -0.78
CA ASN A 48 9.81 8.60 0.20
C ASN A 48 9.67 9.24 1.58
N PHE A 49 9.51 10.55 1.64
CA PHE A 49 9.25 11.25 2.89
C PHE A 49 7.98 10.73 3.58
N THR A 50 6.86 10.62 2.86
CA THR A 50 5.62 10.06 3.42
C THR A 50 5.77 8.60 3.81
N TYR A 51 6.55 7.83 3.04
CA TYR A 51 6.78 6.41 3.31
C TYR A 51 7.62 6.15 4.57
N LEU A 52 8.57 7.03 4.91
CA LEU A 52 9.35 6.93 6.15
C LEU A 52 8.46 6.90 7.40
N PHE A 53 7.39 7.68 7.40
CA PHE A 53 6.45 7.76 8.51
C PHE A 53 5.33 6.71 8.47
N ASN A 54 5.33 5.83 7.48
CA ASN A 54 4.27 4.83 7.29
C ASN A 54 4.13 3.87 8.50
N ILE A 55 5.19 3.73 9.30
CA ILE A 55 5.16 2.96 10.54
C ILE A 55 4.07 3.46 11.51
N ILE A 56 3.75 4.77 11.49
CA ILE A 56 2.72 5.39 12.32
C ILE A 56 1.32 4.85 11.96
N LEU A 57 1.09 4.49 10.71
CA LEU A 57 -0.21 4.00 10.23
C LEU A 57 -0.53 2.58 10.70
N ASP A 58 0.45 1.84 11.20
CA ASP A 58 0.22 0.44 11.53
C ASP A 58 0.72 0.02 12.93
N PHE A 59 1.88 0.49 13.38
CA PHE A 59 2.52 0.06 14.65
C PHE A 59 2.48 -1.45 14.89
N GLY A 60 2.46 -2.27 13.82
CA GLY A 60 2.36 -3.73 13.92
C GLY A 60 0.95 -4.26 14.21
N ILE A 61 -0.08 -3.41 14.20
CA ILE A 61 -1.48 -3.78 14.46
C ILE A 61 -1.94 -4.84 13.45
N THR A 62 -1.58 -4.68 12.18
CA THR A 62 -1.93 -5.62 11.12
C THR A 62 -1.36 -7.01 11.40
N ASN A 63 -0.10 -7.10 11.80
CA ASN A 63 0.56 -8.38 12.13
C ASN A 63 -0.03 -9.02 13.38
N TYR A 64 -0.25 -8.24 14.44
CA TYR A 64 -0.89 -8.71 15.66
C TYR A 64 -2.29 -9.27 15.38
N ASN A 65 -3.09 -8.51 14.65
CA ASN A 65 -4.44 -8.89 14.28
C ASN A 65 -4.48 -10.16 13.41
N ASN A 66 -3.56 -10.25 12.43
CA ASN A 66 -3.42 -11.41 11.57
C ASN A 66 -3.15 -12.69 12.40
N ARG A 67 -2.18 -12.63 13.31
CA ARG A 67 -1.85 -13.76 14.19
C ARG A 67 -3.02 -14.14 15.10
N THR A 68 -3.69 -13.17 15.70
CA THR A 68 -4.80 -13.43 16.63
C THR A 68 -6.01 -14.01 15.92
N ILE A 69 -6.36 -13.52 14.72
CA ILE A 69 -7.50 -14.05 13.95
C ILE A 69 -7.17 -15.44 13.40
N ALA A 70 -5.94 -15.71 13.00
CA ALA A 70 -5.55 -17.04 12.55
C ALA A 70 -5.72 -18.11 13.66
N GLN A 71 -5.57 -17.72 14.92
CA GLN A 71 -5.76 -18.62 16.07
C GLN A 71 -7.23 -18.66 16.53
N HIS A 72 -7.98 -17.57 16.38
CA HIS A 72 -9.34 -17.40 16.90
C HIS A 72 -10.23 -16.70 15.88
N THR A 73 -10.66 -17.40 14.85
CA THR A 73 -11.46 -16.85 13.73
C THR A 73 -12.78 -16.22 14.17
N GLN A 74 -13.38 -16.72 15.25
CA GLN A 74 -14.61 -16.18 15.84
C GLN A 74 -14.47 -14.74 16.37
N LEU A 75 -13.24 -14.28 16.64
CA LEU A 75 -12.98 -12.92 17.11
C LEU A 75 -12.89 -11.88 15.99
N LEU A 76 -12.93 -12.29 14.73
CA LEU A 76 -12.76 -11.44 13.57
C LEU A 76 -13.67 -10.19 13.60
N LYS A 77 -14.97 -10.38 13.85
CA LYS A 77 -15.97 -9.29 13.91
C LYS A 77 -15.65 -8.29 15.02
N LYS A 78 -15.27 -8.79 16.21
CA LYS A 78 -14.95 -7.96 17.38
C LYS A 78 -13.69 -7.13 17.16
N TYR A 79 -12.63 -7.73 16.60
CA TYR A 79 -11.39 -7.03 16.31
C TYR A 79 -11.57 -6.03 15.17
N PHE A 80 -12.39 -6.35 14.17
CA PHE A 80 -12.71 -5.40 13.11
C PHE A 80 -13.30 -4.11 13.65
N ALA A 81 -14.33 -4.22 14.46
CA ALA A 81 -15.03 -3.08 15.04
C ALA A 81 -14.11 -2.19 15.91
N ARG A 82 -13.07 -2.77 16.52
CA ARG A 82 -12.14 -2.02 17.39
C ARG A 82 -10.96 -1.41 16.62
N ILE A 83 -10.43 -2.13 15.64
CA ILE A 83 -9.19 -1.72 14.94
C ILE A 83 -9.48 -0.67 13.88
N VAL A 84 -10.64 -0.70 13.22
CA VAL A 84 -10.97 0.30 12.20
C VAL A 84 -10.98 1.73 12.76
N PRO A 85 -11.67 2.05 13.87
CA PRO A 85 -11.60 3.37 14.48
C PRO A 85 -10.16 3.76 14.89
N LEU A 86 -9.39 2.81 15.44
CA LEU A 86 -8.00 3.03 15.80
C LEU A 86 -7.16 3.41 14.58
N LYS A 87 -7.34 2.73 13.45
CA LYS A 87 -6.65 3.06 12.20
C LYS A 87 -7.01 4.45 11.68
N PHE A 88 -8.26 4.88 11.82
CA PHE A 88 -8.64 6.26 11.50
C PHE A 88 -7.96 7.29 12.41
N ALA A 89 -7.85 7.01 13.71
CA ALA A 89 -7.12 7.87 14.63
C ALA A 89 -5.63 7.95 14.27
N LEU A 90 -4.99 6.81 13.97
CA LEU A 90 -3.60 6.79 13.52
C LEU A 90 -3.40 7.52 12.18
N ALA A 91 -4.35 7.41 11.27
CA ALA A 91 -4.32 8.14 10.01
C ALA A 91 -4.39 9.66 10.23
N ALA A 92 -5.24 10.13 11.15
CA ALA A 92 -5.31 11.55 11.51
C ALA A 92 -3.99 12.05 12.12
N ILE A 93 -3.41 11.29 13.05
CA ILE A 93 -2.12 11.60 13.67
C ILE A 93 -1.01 11.64 12.60
N TYR A 94 -0.96 10.65 11.73
CA TYR A 94 -0.01 10.59 10.64
C TYR A 94 -0.11 11.82 9.73
N PHE A 95 -1.33 12.20 9.34
CA PHE A 95 -1.58 13.36 8.50
C PHE A 95 -1.06 14.65 9.13
N ILE A 96 -1.35 14.84 10.41
CA ILE A 96 -0.89 16.02 11.19
C ILE A 96 0.62 16.05 11.25
N ILE A 97 1.27 14.93 11.59
CA ILE A 97 2.73 14.86 11.71
C ILE A 97 3.41 15.17 10.38
N ILE A 98 2.94 14.60 9.28
CA ILE A 98 3.53 14.82 7.94
C ILE A 98 3.39 16.28 7.51
N LEU A 99 2.22 16.90 7.70
CA LEU A 99 2.01 18.30 7.31
C LEU A 99 2.86 19.25 8.17
N ILE A 100 2.93 19.02 9.47
CA ILE A 100 3.79 19.80 10.37
C ILE A 100 5.26 19.64 9.96
N ALA A 101 5.73 18.42 9.74
CA ALA A 101 7.10 18.18 9.31
C ALA A 101 7.42 18.82 7.96
N GLY A 102 6.49 18.75 6.98
CA GLY A 102 6.63 19.43 5.70
C GLY A 102 6.71 20.96 5.83
N ALA A 103 5.90 21.55 6.72
CA ALA A 103 5.96 22.97 6.99
C ALA A 103 7.29 23.38 7.66
N PHE A 104 7.80 22.60 8.60
CA PHE A 104 9.12 22.83 9.23
C PHE A 104 10.28 22.73 8.25
N LEU A 105 10.18 21.85 7.26
CA LEU A 105 11.18 21.72 6.19
C LEU A 105 11.12 22.85 5.15
N GLY A 106 10.16 23.77 5.26
CA GLY A 106 10.02 24.90 4.36
C GLY A 106 9.45 24.53 2.98
N TYR A 107 8.67 23.45 2.89
CA TYR A 107 8.05 23.07 1.63
C TYR A 107 7.09 24.14 1.13
N SER A 108 7.13 24.40 -0.18
CA SER A 108 6.23 25.34 -0.84
C SER A 108 4.76 24.89 -0.74
N SER A 109 3.81 25.82 -0.91
CA SER A 109 2.37 25.50 -0.89
C SER A 109 1.99 24.42 -1.90
N TYR A 110 2.67 24.38 -3.06
CA TYR A 110 2.48 23.34 -4.07
C TYR A 110 2.95 21.95 -3.56
N GLN A 111 4.13 21.89 -2.95
CA GLN A 111 4.67 20.67 -2.35
C GLN A 111 3.82 20.14 -1.20
N ILE A 112 3.29 21.03 -0.34
CA ILE A 112 2.38 20.64 0.75
C ILE A 112 1.08 20.07 0.20
N LYS A 113 0.54 20.62 -0.89
CA LYS A 113 -0.64 20.06 -1.56
C LYS A 113 -0.38 18.66 -2.12
N LEU A 114 0.74 18.46 -2.80
CA LEU A 114 1.16 17.14 -3.27
C LEU A 114 1.37 16.17 -2.10
N LEU A 115 2.02 16.63 -1.04
CA LEU A 115 2.26 15.84 0.17
C LEU A 115 0.94 15.37 0.79
N SER A 116 -0.08 16.21 0.82
CA SER A 116 -1.42 15.85 1.31
C SER A 116 -2.04 14.71 0.50
N TRP A 117 -1.95 14.75 -0.82
CA TRP A 117 -2.41 13.68 -1.69
C TRP A 117 -1.64 12.37 -1.46
N MET A 118 -0.33 12.46 -1.27
CA MET A 118 0.49 11.30 -0.94
C MET A 118 0.15 10.70 0.42
N CYS A 119 -0.18 11.53 1.42
CA CYS A 119 -0.68 11.03 2.70
C CYS A 119 -1.97 10.23 2.53
N VAL A 120 -2.92 10.72 1.72
CA VAL A 120 -4.16 9.99 1.44
C VAL A 120 -3.86 8.63 0.81
N THR A 121 -2.96 8.56 -0.18
CA THR A 121 -2.59 7.28 -0.79
C THR A 121 -1.94 6.31 0.20
N GLN A 122 -1.07 6.77 1.10
CA GLN A 122 -0.46 5.94 2.14
C GLN A 122 -1.49 5.43 3.15
N VAL A 123 -2.44 6.26 3.55
CA VAL A 123 -3.54 5.87 4.43
C VAL A 123 -4.39 4.77 3.77
N LEU A 124 -4.81 4.96 2.51
CA LEU A 124 -5.57 3.97 1.75
C LEU A 124 -4.79 2.65 1.62
N GLN A 125 -3.50 2.73 1.31
CA GLN A 125 -2.63 1.55 1.22
C GLN A 125 -2.53 0.79 2.56
N SER A 126 -2.45 1.51 3.69
CA SER A 126 -2.46 0.90 5.02
C SER A 126 -3.80 0.20 5.33
N PHE A 127 -4.93 0.78 4.92
CA PHE A 127 -6.24 0.15 5.05
C PHE A 127 -6.36 -1.10 4.17
N ILE A 128 -5.94 -1.03 2.92
CA ILE A 128 -5.94 -2.18 1.99
C ILE A 128 -5.10 -3.32 2.59
N SER A 129 -3.89 -3.02 3.07
CA SER A 129 -3.00 -4.01 3.70
C SER A 129 -3.66 -4.67 4.92
N TYR A 130 -4.35 -3.88 5.75
CA TYR A 130 -5.10 -4.38 6.89
C TYR A 130 -6.27 -5.28 6.47
N LEU A 131 -7.04 -4.91 5.45
CA LEU A 131 -8.14 -5.74 4.94
C LEU A 131 -7.63 -7.04 4.34
N ARG A 132 -6.55 -6.98 3.57
CA ARG A 132 -5.91 -8.15 2.98
C ARG A 132 -5.35 -9.09 4.05
N SER A 133 -4.80 -8.56 5.14
CA SER A 133 -4.30 -9.39 6.24
C SER A 133 -5.39 -10.28 6.86
N LYS A 134 -6.64 -9.88 6.79
CA LYS A 134 -7.78 -10.72 7.25
C LYS A 134 -8.06 -11.88 6.31
N ILE A 135 -7.96 -11.64 5.00
CA ILE A 135 -8.14 -12.68 3.99
C ILE A 135 -7.04 -13.74 4.16
N THR A 136 -5.81 -13.31 4.40
CA THR A 136 -4.68 -14.21 4.64
C THR A 136 -4.78 -14.93 5.99
N SER A 137 -5.31 -14.28 7.04
CA SER A 137 -5.57 -14.91 8.35
C SER A 137 -6.57 -16.05 8.27
N LEU A 138 -7.54 -15.96 7.35
CA LEU A 138 -8.51 -17.01 7.06
C LEU A 138 -7.98 -18.10 6.11
N MET A 139 -6.69 -18.08 5.81
CA MET A 139 -6.02 -18.98 4.87
C MET A 139 -6.59 -18.94 3.43
N LEU A 140 -7.27 -17.88 3.05
CA LEU A 140 -7.84 -17.65 1.73
C LEU A 140 -6.79 -17.08 0.76
N PHE A 141 -5.64 -17.75 0.64
CA PHE A 141 -4.50 -17.28 -0.16
C PHE A 141 -4.83 -17.09 -1.64
N LYS A 142 -5.72 -17.90 -2.21
CA LYS A 142 -6.16 -17.75 -3.60
C LYS A 142 -6.86 -16.40 -3.82
N THR A 143 -7.75 -16.03 -2.91
CA THR A 143 -8.48 -14.74 -2.98
C THR A 143 -7.52 -13.56 -2.84
N ASP A 144 -6.56 -13.62 -1.92
CA ASP A 144 -5.55 -12.56 -1.77
C ASP A 144 -4.69 -12.42 -3.03
N SER A 145 -4.34 -13.52 -3.67
CA SER A 145 -3.58 -13.54 -4.93
C SER A 145 -4.36 -12.92 -6.09
N VAL A 146 -5.64 -13.24 -6.21
CA VAL A 146 -6.50 -12.64 -7.24
C VAL A 146 -6.63 -11.13 -7.03
N ILE A 147 -6.84 -10.68 -5.78
CA ILE A 147 -6.89 -9.26 -5.44
C ILE A 147 -5.57 -8.56 -5.80
N SER A 148 -4.43 -9.19 -5.52
CA SER A 148 -3.11 -8.64 -5.85
C SER A 148 -2.89 -8.47 -7.35
N VAL A 149 -3.33 -9.44 -8.15
CA VAL A 149 -3.24 -9.38 -9.61
C VAL A 149 -4.19 -8.32 -10.17
N LEU A 150 -5.43 -8.26 -9.68
CA LEU A 150 -6.42 -7.25 -10.08
C LEU A 150 -5.95 -5.84 -9.78
N ASP A 151 -5.41 -5.59 -8.59
CA ASP A 151 -4.87 -4.29 -8.19
C ASP A 151 -3.81 -3.80 -9.19
N ARG A 152 -2.85 -4.65 -9.54
CA ARG A 152 -1.80 -4.32 -10.49
C ARG A 152 -2.30 -4.20 -11.93
N SER A 153 -3.22 -5.08 -12.35
CA SER A 153 -3.80 -5.02 -13.70
C SER A 153 -4.60 -3.73 -13.90
N LEU A 154 -5.38 -3.33 -12.92
CA LEU A 154 -6.13 -2.06 -12.96
C LEU A 154 -5.17 -0.87 -13.06
N LEU A 155 -4.10 -0.85 -12.26
CA LEU A 155 -3.07 0.19 -12.32
C LEU A 155 -2.46 0.30 -13.72
N ILE A 156 -2.11 -0.83 -14.34
CA ILE A 156 -1.54 -0.88 -15.70
C ILE A 156 -2.53 -0.32 -16.72
N VAL A 157 -3.81 -0.73 -16.64
CA VAL A 157 -4.85 -0.27 -17.56
C VAL A 157 -5.09 1.24 -17.40
N PHE A 158 -5.22 1.73 -16.16
CA PHE A 158 -5.43 3.16 -15.94
C PHE A 158 -4.24 4.00 -16.40
N CYS A 159 -3.02 3.61 -16.07
CA CYS A 159 -1.84 4.35 -16.53
C CYS A 159 -1.68 4.28 -18.06
N GLY A 160 -1.97 3.13 -18.69
CA GLY A 160 -1.91 2.99 -20.16
C GLY A 160 -2.98 3.80 -20.92
N ILE A 161 -4.06 4.22 -20.25
CA ILE A 161 -5.08 5.11 -20.85
C ILE A 161 -4.66 6.59 -20.73
N PHE A 162 -3.89 6.94 -19.68
CA PHE A 162 -3.49 8.33 -19.41
C PHE A 162 -2.11 8.71 -19.96
N LEU A 163 -1.30 7.75 -20.34
CA LEU A 163 -0.03 7.92 -21.04
C LEU A 163 -0.24 7.90 -22.55
#